data_760b0951b9d8e0753860e402fe91b830
#
_entry.id   760b0951b9d8e0753860e402fe91b830
#
_cell.length_a   1.000
_cell.length_b   1.000
_cell.length_c   1.000
_cell.angle_alpha   90.00
_cell.angle_beta   90.00
_cell.angle_gamma   90.00
#
_symmetry.space_group_name_H-M   'P 1'
#
loop_
_entity.id
_entity.type
_entity.pdbx_description
1 polymer ?
#
loop_
_entity_poly.entity_id
_entity_poly.type
_entity_poly.pdbx_seq_one_letter_code
_entity_poly.pdbx_strand_id
1 'polypeptide(L)'
;MQVASMYFKERAHVKLHDTQLQLNLTKIKYKFVEKRRSAMTELDDFEGTREAARGIRQRALDDLDVWLTIFEENARARGATVLYAQTPADVNALVLEIAQRHDVRKIIKSKSMVSEESGLDHAIEGAGLTVVETDLGEYILQINNYEPPSHIIGPALHKSRDEVADLFHKRHGKPRKEGIDELCLEARAELRTHYLTADMGISGGNFFIAETGSVAIVTNEGNATLTTTLPKVHVAISGIEKIVPTLEDLATLMRLLPRSATGQSISNYVDVLTGTKGPGEFNGAEHMYFILVDSGRSNVLASDVREALRCIRCGACMNHCPVYQNVGGHSYGWVYPGPIGSILTPMYVGLEQALDLPQASTMCNQCGVVCPVKIPLPDLQRKLREKEFERRLRPWYERVALRAWAFVAARPALYGVATRVGIRALRMLADRNGMIRKLPLAGGWTDERDMPAPAGRTFRELYAARAQARPVAREAAGASR
;
A
#
# COMPACT_ATOMS: atom_id res chain seq x y z
N MET A 1 -8.40 5.25 12.24
CA MET A 1 -7.14 4.73 12.84
C MET A 1 -6.23 5.90 13.23
N GLN A 2 -5.67 5.92 14.45
CA GLN A 2 -4.74 7.00 14.86
C GLN A 2 -3.41 6.88 14.13
N VAL A 3 -2.85 8.03 13.72
CA VAL A 3 -1.54 8.10 13.07
C VAL A 3 -0.44 7.85 14.09
N ALA A 4 0.40 6.84 13.86
CA ALA A 4 1.55 6.47 14.68
C ALA A 4 2.84 6.33 13.86
N SER A 5 2.86 6.94 12.68
CA SER A 5 3.96 6.80 11.71
C SER A 5 5.27 7.44 12.17
N MET A 6 5.21 8.39 13.09
CA MET A 6 6.39 9.00 13.71
C MET A 6 7.20 8.01 14.59
N TYR A 7 6.62 6.87 14.96
CA TYR A 7 7.26 5.81 15.76
C TYR A 7 7.69 4.62 14.90
N PHE A 8 7.96 4.84 13.60
CA PHE A 8 8.30 3.74 12.68
C PHE A 8 9.51 2.92 13.15
N LYS A 9 10.58 3.56 13.62
CA LYS A 9 11.81 2.88 14.02
C LYS A 9 11.61 1.97 15.25
N GLU A 10 10.93 2.48 16.26
CA GLU A 10 10.63 1.74 17.49
C GLU A 10 9.72 0.55 17.20
N ARG A 11 8.67 0.79 16.39
CA ARG A 11 7.74 -0.26 15.96
C ARG A 11 8.43 -1.31 15.10
N ALA A 12 9.29 -0.90 14.18
CA ALA A 12 10.06 -1.80 13.33
C ALA A 12 11.00 -2.67 14.17
N HIS A 13 11.69 -2.09 15.16
CA HIS A 13 12.55 -2.84 16.06
C HIS A 13 11.80 -3.95 16.83
N VAL A 14 10.62 -3.65 17.37
CA VAL A 14 9.76 -4.66 18.02
C VAL A 14 9.35 -5.76 17.05
N LYS A 15 8.97 -5.39 15.82
CA LYS A 15 8.46 -6.34 14.81
C LYS A 15 9.56 -7.22 14.18
N LEU A 16 10.80 -6.80 14.19
CA LEU A 16 11.94 -7.64 13.79
C LEU A 16 12.11 -8.86 14.72
N HIS A 17 11.74 -8.76 15.98
CA HIS A 17 11.85 -9.83 16.98
C HIS A 17 10.55 -10.64 17.16
N ASP A 18 9.49 -10.32 16.43
CA ASP A 18 8.22 -11.04 16.43
C ASP A 18 8.32 -12.30 15.54
N THR A 19 8.68 -13.43 16.14
CA THR A 19 8.94 -14.71 15.44
C THR A 19 7.75 -15.17 14.61
N GLN A 20 6.51 -15.02 15.12
CA GLN A 20 5.30 -15.42 14.41
C GLN A 20 5.08 -14.55 13.17
N LEU A 21 5.27 -13.24 13.30
CA LEU A 21 5.21 -12.31 12.17
C LEU A 21 6.27 -12.67 11.13
N GLN A 22 7.52 -12.95 11.52
CA GLN A 22 8.60 -13.32 10.60
C GLN A 22 8.24 -14.58 9.80
N LEU A 23 7.67 -15.61 10.44
CA LEU A 23 7.18 -16.82 9.75
C LEU A 23 6.06 -16.50 8.76
N ASN A 24 5.15 -15.62 9.10
CA ASN A 24 4.06 -15.22 8.20
C ASN A 24 4.57 -14.37 7.02
N LEU A 25 5.51 -13.47 7.26
CA LEU A 25 6.10 -12.63 6.21
C LEU A 25 6.91 -13.44 5.18
N THR A 26 7.59 -14.54 5.60
CA THR A 26 8.27 -15.43 4.66
C THR A 26 7.32 -16.04 3.61
N LYS A 27 6.05 -16.24 3.96
CA LYS A 27 5.03 -16.77 3.04
C LYS A 27 4.71 -15.81 1.90
N ILE A 28 4.94 -14.50 2.07
CA ILE A 28 4.72 -13.48 1.03
C ILE A 28 5.53 -13.80 -0.23
N LYS A 29 6.78 -14.22 -0.07
CA LYS A 29 7.66 -14.57 -1.19
C LYS A 29 7.01 -15.63 -2.09
N TYR A 30 6.53 -16.71 -1.51
CA TYR A 30 5.95 -17.83 -2.28
C TYR A 30 4.52 -17.55 -2.74
N LYS A 31 3.70 -16.92 -1.90
CA LYS A 31 2.26 -16.71 -2.19
C LYS A 31 2.01 -15.56 -3.17
N PHE A 32 2.80 -14.50 -3.12
CA PHE A 32 2.55 -13.29 -3.90
C PHE A 32 3.63 -13.05 -4.97
N VAL A 33 4.92 -13.09 -4.60
CA VAL A 33 6.01 -12.73 -5.52
C VAL A 33 6.15 -13.75 -6.64
N GLU A 34 6.18 -15.04 -6.31
CA GLU A 34 6.34 -16.12 -7.31
C GLU A 34 5.10 -16.28 -8.18
N LYS A 35 3.90 -16.27 -7.57
CA LYS A 35 2.65 -16.31 -8.33
C LYS A 35 2.51 -15.13 -9.29
N ARG A 36 2.86 -13.91 -8.85
CA ARG A 36 2.89 -12.76 -9.73
C ARG A 36 3.83 -12.97 -10.91
N ARG A 37 5.04 -13.52 -10.67
CA ARG A 37 6.00 -13.79 -11.74
C ARG A 37 5.40 -14.72 -12.80
N SER A 38 4.74 -15.79 -12.39
CA SER A 38 4.04 -16.70 -13.30
C SER A 38 2.92 -15.99 -14.06
N ALA A 39 2.02 -15.30 -13.36
CA ALA A 39 0.89 -14.62 -13.98
C ALA A 39 1.28 -13.51 -14.98
N MET A 40 2.46 -12.93 -14.82
CA MET A 40 2.99 -11.95 -15.80
C MET A 40 3.35 -12.61 -17.14
N THR A 41 3.88 -13.84 -17.14
CA THR A 41 4.26 -14.55 -18.37
C THR A 41 3.05 -15.05 -19.15
N GLU A 42 1.86 -15.09 -18.55
CA GLU A 42 0.61 -15.45 -19.21
C GLU A 42 -0.02 -14.29 -20.01
N LEU A 43 0.52 -13.10 -19.89
CA LEU A 43 0.04 -11.92 -20.61
C LEU A 43 1.04 -11.55 -21.71
N ASP A 44 0.66 -11.73 -22.96
CA ASP A 44 1.55 -11.62 -24.12
C ASP A 44 2.36 -10.31 -24.17
N ASP A 45 1.72 -9.17 -23.92
CA ASP A 45 2.39 -7.87 -23.86
C ASP A 45 2.19 -7.22 -22.49
N PHE A 46 2.85 -7.78 -21.48
CA PHE A 46 2.76 -7.25 -20.13
C PHE A 46 3.31 -5.82 -20.02
N GLU A 47 4.44 -5.51 -20.66
CA GLU A 47 5.05 -4.18 -20.58
C GLU A 47 4.26 -3.12 -21.34
N GLY A 48 3.74 -3.42 -22.54
CA GLY A 48 2.83 -2.53 -23.25
C GLY A 48 1.53 -2.29 -22.50
N THR A 49 0.96 -3.34 -21.86
CA THR A 49 -0.23 -3.19 -21.00
C THR A 49 0.06 -2.29 -19.79
N ARG A 50 1.26 -2.39 -19.17
CA ARG A 50 1.68 -1.48 -18.09
C ARG A 50 1.81 -0.03 -18.56
N GLU A 51 2.35 0.19 -19.76
CA GLU A 51 2.47 1.52 -20.33
C GLU A 51 1.10 2.12 -20.62
N ALA A 52 0.19 1.34 -21.21
CA ALA A 52 -1.21 1.74 -21.42
C ALA A 52 -1.88 2.11 -20.09
N ALA A 53 -1.74 1.28 -19.06
CA ALA A 53 -2.30 1.53 -17.73
C ALA A 53 -1.72 2.79 -17.07
N ARG A 54 -0.42 3.06 -17.25
CA ARG A 54 0.21 4.33 -16.84
C ARG A 54 -0.44 5.51 -17.53
N GLY A 55 -0.59 5.42 -18.86
CA GLY A 55 -1.23 6.46 -19.67
C GLY A 55 -2.68 6.71 -19.27
N ILE A 56 -3.48 5.67 -19.04
CA ILE A 56 -4.87 5.76 -18.55
C ILE A 56 -4.92 6.51 -17.21
N ARG A 57 -4.11 6.08 -16.25
CA ARG A 57 -4.10 6.72 -14.93
C ARG A 57 -3.57 8.15 -14.96
N GLN A 58 -2.61 8.44 -15.85
CA GLN A 58 -2.09 9.80 -16.03
C GLN A 58 -3.17 10.72 -16.61
N ARG A 59 -3.84 10.30 -17.69
CA ARG A 59 -4.94 11.03 -18.34
C ARG A 59 -6.09 11.32 -17.37
N ALA A 60 -6.46 10.32 -16.55
CA ALA A 60 -7.48 10.50 -15.53
C ALA A 60 -7.13 11.54 -14.48
N LEU A 61 -5.83 11.70 -14.15
CA LEU A 61 -5.34 12.68 -13.17
C LEU A 61 -5.09 14.06 -13.78
N ASP A 62 -4.76 14.13 -15.07
CA ASP A 62 -4.50 15.41 -15.75
C ASP A 62 -5.80 16.21 -15.96
N ASP A 63 -6.91 15.50 -16.22
CA ASP A 63 -8.24 16.08 -16.45
C ASP A 63 -9.23 15.61 -15.37
N LEU A 64 -8.78 15.55 -14.09
CA LEU A 64 -9.55 14.95 -13.00
C LEU A 64 -10.91 15.62 -12.77
N ASP A 65 -10.98 16.91 -12.86
CA ASP A 65 -12.20 17.72 -12.72
C ASP A 65 -13.21 17.42 -13.82
N VAL A 66 -12.76 17.26 -15.07
CA VAL A 66 -13.61 16.89 -16.21
C VAL A 66 -14.22 15.51 -15.99
N TRP A 67 -13.38 14.52 -15.63
CA TRP A 67 -13.87 13.15 -15.43
C TRP A 67 -14.79 13.02 -14.21
N LEU A 68 -14.55 13.77 -13.14
CA LEU A 68 -15.46 13.81 -11.99
C LEU A 68 -16.82 14.42 -12.36
N THR A 69 -16.84 15.47 -13.17
CA THR A 69 -18.09 16.08 -13.66
C THR A 69 -18.89 15.09 -14.52
N ILE A 70 -18.25 14.45 -15.48
CA ILE A 70 -18.88 13.43 -16.33
C ILE A 70 -19.42 12.26 -15.51
N PHE A 71 -18.63 11.79 -14.51
CA PHE A 71 -19.06 10.74 -13.60
C PHE A 71 -20.33 11.15 -12.84
N GLU A 72 -20.33 12.34 -12.26
CA GLU A 72 -21.45 12.83 -11.46
C GLU A 72 -22.75 12.95 -12.30
N GLU A 73 -22.65 13.50 -13.51
CA GLU A 73 -23.78 13.61 -14.43
C GLU A 73 -24.35 12.24 -14.78
N ASN A 74 -23.50 11.29 -15.17
CA ASN A 74 -23.92 9.95 -15.54
C ASN A 74 -24.46 9.15 -14.35
N ALA A 75 -23.84 9.25 -13.18
CA ALA A 75 -24.32 8.58 -11.97
C ALA A 75 -25.70 9.10 -11.53
N ARG A 76 -25.90 10.42 -11.57
CA ARG A 76 -27.21 11.05 -11.26
C ARG A 76 -28.27 10.65 -12.27
N ALA A 77 -27.95 10.57 -13.55
CA ALA A 77 -28.87 10.11 -14.59
C ALA A 77 -29.34 8.66 -14.39
N ARG A 78 -28.56 7.86 -13.62
CA ARG A 78 -28.88 6.48 -13.22
C ARG A 78 -29.50 6.35 -11.83
N GLY A 79 -29.92 7.48 -11.22
CA GLY A 79 -30.61 7.53 -9.92
C GLY A 79 -29.69 7.51 -8.69
N ALA A 80 -28.38 7.54 -8.87
CA ALA A 80 -27.46 7.64 -7.73
C ALA A 80 -27.30 9.08 -7.24
N THR A 81 -26.98 9.25 -5.95
CA THR A 81 -26.60 10.54 -5.37
C THR A 81 -25.09 10.61 -5.24
N VAL A 82 -24.46 11.67 -5.75
CA VAL A 82 -23.01 11.90 -5.63
C VAL A 82 -22.75 12.99 -4.61
N LEU A 83 -21.90 12.69 -3.64
CA LEU A 83 -21.50 13.53 -2.52
C LEU A 83 -19.98 13.66 -2.48
N TYR A 84 -19.49 14.81 -2.02
CA TYR A 84 -18.06 15.09 -1.89
C TYR A 84 -17.71 15.29 -0.41
N ALA A 85 -16.66 14.61 0.04
CA ALA A 85 -16.09 14.74 1.38
C ALA A 85 -14.68 15.34 1.27
N GLN A 86 -14.46 16.48 1.90
CA GLN A 86 -13.17 17.16 1.92
C GLN A 86 -12.22 16.59 2.97
N THR A 87 -12.79 16.09 4.08
CA THR A 87 -12.04 15.57 5.22
C THR A 87 -12.55 14.19 5.64
N PRO A 88 -11.78 13.43 6.45
CA PRO A 88 -12.26 12.20 7.08
C PRO A 88 -13.53 12.40 7.92
N ALA A 89 -13.68 13.54 8.58
CA ALA A 89 -14.86 13.86 9.37
C ALA A 89 -16.11 14.02 8.50
N ASP A 90 -15.98 14.61 7.30
CA ASP A 90 -17.09 14.75 6.37
C ASP A 90 -17.59 13.40 5.87
N VAL A 91 -16.68 12.42 5.65
CA VAL A 91 -17.06 11.04 5.29
C VAL A 91 -17.99 10.46 6.37
N ASN A 92 -17.57 10.57 7.63
CA ASN A 92 -18.34 10.05 8.75
C ASN A 92 -19.70 10.77 8.89
N ALA A 93 -19.73 12.10 8.76
CA ALA A 93 -20.95 12.89 8.83
C ALA A 93 -21.95 12.52 7.73
N LEU A 94 -21.48 12.40 6.48
CA LEU A 94 -22.32 12.03 5.34
C LEU A 94 -22.90 10.62 5.48
N VAL A 95 -22.10 9.65 5.93
CA VAL A 95 -22.58 8.27 6.17
C VAL A 95 -23.64 8.23 7.26
N LEU A 96 -23.44 8.95 8.37
CA LEU A 96 -24.41 9.03 9.47
C LEU A 96 -25.70 9.76 9.05
N GLU A 97 -25.59 10.83 8.25
CA GLU A 97 -26.75 11.51 7.67
C GLU A 97 -27.57 10.58 6.76
N ILE A 98 -26.90 9.81 5.90
CA ILE A 98 -27.57 8.81 5.05
C ILE A 98 -28.24 7.74 5.93
N ALA A 99 -27.55 7.25 6.94
CA ALA A 99 -28.11 6.26 7.86
C ALA A 99 -29.36 6.79 8.57
N GLN A 100 -29.34 8.02 9.06
CA GLN A 100 -30.49 8.66 9.68
C GLN A 100 -31.65 8.85 8.69
N ARG A 101 -31.38 9.30 7.46
CA ARG A 101 -32.38 9.53 6.42
C ARG A 101 -33.18 8.27 6.06
N HIS A 102 -32.56 7.10 6.18
CA HIS A 102 -33.15 5.80 5.80
C HIS A 102 -33.45 4.91 7.00
N ASP A 103 -33.51 5.44 8.23
CA ASP A 103 -33.79 4.70 9.47
C ASP A 103 -32.90 3.45 9.66
N VAL A 104 -31.64 3.55 9.23
CA VAL A 104 -30.66 2.44 9.29
C VAL A 104 -30.30 2.16 10.73
N ARG A 105 -30.29 0.87 11.10
CA ARG A 105 -29.82 0.39 12.40
C ARG A 105 -28.60 -0.52 12.28
N LYS A 106 -28.52 -1.26 11.17
CA LYS A 106 -27.47 -2.23 10.93
C LYS A 106 -26.82 -2.03 9.58
N ILE A 107 -25.51 -1.93 9.61
CA ILE A 107 -24.66 -1.69 8.46
C ILE A 107 -23.75 -2.91 8.26
N ILE A 108 -23.60 -3.34 7.02
CA ILE A 108 -22.54 -4.28 6.64
C ILE A 108 -21.53 -3.53 5.76
N LYS A 109 -20.25 -3.81 5.95
CA LYS A 109 -19.19 -3.11 5.24
C LYS A 109 -18.26 -4.10 4.54
N SER A 110 -18.05 -3.94 3.24
CA SER A 110 -16.95 -4.59 2.55
C SER A 110 -15.71 -3.72 2.66
N LYS A 111 -14.55 -4.33 2.54
CA LYS A 111 -13.25 -3.70 2.69
C LYS A 111 -13.14 -2.35 1.97
N SER A 112 -12.78 -1.31 2.71
CA SER A 112 -12.54 0.03 2.18
C SER A 112 -11.39 0.71 2.94
N MET A 113 -10.28 0.97 2.25
CA MET A 113 -9.16 1.68 2.86
C MET A 113 -9.48 3.14 3.20
N VAL A 114 -10.41 3.76 2.48
CA VAL A 114 -10.82 5.15 2.72
C VAL A 114 -11.69 5.23 3.97
N SER A 115 -12.52 4.22 4.24
CA SER A 115 -13.24 4.14 5.50
C SER A 115 -12.32 3.97 6.70
N GLU A 116 -11.19 3.24 6.52
CA GLU A 116 -10.15 3.14 7.54
C GLU A 116 -9.44 4.50 7.79
N GLU A 117 -9.20 5.30 6.73
CA GLU A 117 -8.67 6.66 6.87
C GLU A 117 -9.55 7.51 7.78
N SER A 118 -10.86 7.41 7.63
CA SER A 118 -11.83 8.21 8.40
C SER A 118 -12.15 7.65 9.78
N GLY A 119 -11.79 6.40 10.07
CA GLY A 119 -12.19 5.71 11.30
C GLY A 119 -13.70 5.50 11.36
N LEU A 120 -14.30 5.21 10.21
CA LEU A 120 -15.76 5.16 10.02
C LEU A 120 -16.47 4.20 10.96
N ASP A 121 -15.90 3.01 11.21
CA ASP A 121 -16.54 2.02 12.09
C ASP A 121 -16.76 2.54 13.50
N HIS A 122 -15.75 3.22 14.05
CA HIS A 122 -15.89 3.85 15.39
C HIS A 122 -16.91 4.98 15.39
N ALA A 123 -17.03 5.74 14.28
CA ALA A 123 -18.06 6.78 14.18
C ALA A 123 -19.47 6.18 14.12
N ILE A 124 -19.66 5.09 13.39
CA ILE A 124 -20.93 4.34 13.31
C ILE A 124 -21.32 3.78 14.67
N GLU A 125 -20.41 3.09 15.35
CA GLU A 125 -20.66 2.55 16.70
C GLU A 125 -20.92 3.66 17.73
N GLY A 126 -20.15 4.76 17.65
CA GLY A 126 -20.34 5.94 18.50
C GLY A 126 -21.71 6.60 18.32
N ALA A 127 -22.36 6.42 17.19
CA ALA A 127 -23.73 6.85 16.92
C ALA A 127 -24.80 5.83 17.37
N GLY A 128 -24.40 4.71 17.97
CA GLY A 128 -25.31 3.66 18.44
C GLY A 128 -25.80 2.69 17.35
N LEU A 129 -25.16 2.71 16.18
CA LEU A 129 -25.47 1.81 15.07
C LEU A 129 -24.57 0.56 15.11
N THR A 130 -25.05 -0.54 14.54
CA THR A 130 -24.25 -1.74 14.41
C THR A 130 -23.52 -1.74 13.06
N VAL A 131 -22.20 -1.99 13.06
CA VAL A 131 -21.42 -2.22 11.83
C VAL A 131 -20.73 -3.56 11.86
N VAL A 132 -20.77 -4.29 10.74
CA VAL A 132 -20.13 -5.61 10.61
C VAL A 132 -19.31 -5.66 9.34
N GLU A 133 -18.01 -5.94 9.51
CA GLU A 133 -17.09 -6.22 8.39
C GLU A 133 -17.44 -7.54 7.72
N THR A 134 -17.39 -7.57 6.39
CA THR A 134 -17.78 -8.74 5.60
C THR A 134 -16.63 -9.38 4.84
N ASP A 135 -15.51 -8.68 4.64
CA ASP A 135 -14.24 -9.30 4.22
C ASP A 135 -13.71 -10.17 5.36
N LEU A 136 -13.34 -11.41 5.09
CA LEU A 136 -12.92 -12.33 6.16
C LEU A 136 -11.72 -11.79 6.95
N GLY A 137 -10.77 -11.17 6.28
CA GLY A 137 -9.60 -10.58 6.95
C GLY A 137 -9.97 -9.40 7.85
N GLU A 138 -10.82 -8.49 7.36
CA GLU A 138 -11.30 -7.34 8.15
C GLU A 138 -12.22 -7.81 9.28
N TYR A 139 -13.07 -8.81 9.07
CA TYR A 139 -13.91 -9.40 10.11
C TYR A 139 -13.07 -9.98 11.25
N ILE A 140 -12.00 -10.73 10.94
CA ILE A 140 -11.06 -11.25 11.94
C ILE A 140 -10.47 -10.10 12.77
N LEU A 141 -10.08 -8.99 12.13
CA LEU A 141 -9.52 -7.84 12.81
C LEU A 141 -10.58 -7.10 13.66
N GLN A 142 -11.80 -6.97 13.15
CA GLN A 142 -12.91 -6.35 13.87
C GLN A 142 -13.20 -7.10 15.17
N ILE A 143 -13.41 -8.43 15.11
CA ILE A 143 -13.68 -9.22 16.31
C ILE A 143 -12.46 -9.37 17.23
N ASN A 144 -11.25 -9.04 16.76
CA ASN A 144 -10.05 -8.90 17.56
C ASN A 144 -9.84 -7.44 18.04
N ASN A 145 -10.89 -6.78 18.45
CA ASN A 145 -10.90 -5.43 19.00
C ASN A 145 -10.38 -4.37 18.00
N TYR A 146 -10.76 -4.45 16.73
CA TYR A 146 -10.35 -3.52 15.67
C TYR A 146 -8.82 -3.41 15.53
N GLU A 147 -8.15 -4.57 15.57
CA GLU A 147 -6.71 -4.60 15.28
C GLU A 147 -6.43 -4.02 13.88
N PRO A 148 -5.45 -3.12 13.72
CA PRO A 148 -5.20 -2.51 12.43
C PRO A 148 -4.81 -3.52 11.34
N PRO A 149 -5.19 -3.30 10.07
CA PRO A 149 -4.76 -4.14 8.97
C PRO A 149 -3.24 -4.03 8.75
N SER A 150 -2.59 -5.15 8.44
CA SER A 150 -1.15 -5.17 8.17
C SER A 150 -0.77 -5.15 6.70
N HIS A 151 -1.72 -5.42 5.80
CA HIS A 151 -1.49 -5.53 4.36
C HIS A 151 -2.72 -5.07 3.56
N ILE A 152 -2.50 -4.35 2.46
CA ILE A 152 -3.59 -3.79 1.63
C ILE A 152 -4.53 -4.88 1.08
N ILE A 153 -3.99 -6.04 0.66
CA ILE A 153 -4.78 -7.10 0.04
C ILE A 153 -5.21 -8.16 1.07
N GLY A 154 -4.34 -8.52 1.99
CA GLY A 154 -4.60 -9.51 3.04
C GLY A 154 -4.51 -8.87 4.43
N PRO A 155 -5.58 -8.22 4.94
CA PRO A 155 -5.52 -7.42 6.17
C PRO A 155 -4.97 -8.20 7.36
N ALA A 156 -5.39 -9.44 7.56
CA ALA A 156 -5.01 -10.33 8.65
C ALA A 156 -3.79 -11.22 8.32
N LEU A 157 -2.92 -10.84 7.35
CA LEU A 157 -1.76 -11.63 6.93
C LEU A 157 -0.78 -11.97 8.08
N HIS A 158 -0.76 -11.14 9.10
CA HIS A 158 0.07 -11.30 10.30
C HIS A 158 -0.47 -12.37 11.28
N LYS A 159 -1.74 -12.81 11.12
CA LYS A 159 -2.34 -13.83 11.95
C LYS A 159 -1.99 -15.24 11.45
N SER A 160 -1.80 -16.15 12.39
CA SER A 160 -1.75 -17.59 12.11
C SER A 160 -3.15 -18.18 12.09
N ARG A 161 -3.29 -19.38 11.49
CA ARG A 161 -4.53 -20.16 11.54
C ARG A 161 -4.98 -20.42 12.99
N ASP A 162 -4.04 -20.78 13.86
CA ASP A 162 -4.33 -21.14 15.24
C ASP A 162 -4.82 -19.95 16.06
N GLU A 163 -4.24 -18.75 15.87
CA GLU A 163 -4.75 -17.50 16.46
C GLU A 163 -6.18 -17.19 16.00
N VAL A 164 -6.52 -17.45 14.73
CA VAL A 164 -7.88 -17.26 14.21
C VAL A 164 -8.83 -18.30 14.83
N ALA A 165 -8.40 -19.55 14.96
CA ALA A 165 -9.21 -20.61 15.58
C ALA A 165 -9.53 -20.30 17.05
N ASP A 166 -8.54 -19.83 17.80
CA ASP A 166 -8.73 -19.41 19.20
C ASP A 166 -9.64 -18.19 19.32
N LEU A 167 -9.50 -17.23 18.41
CA LEU A 167 -10.33 -16.04 18.35
C LEU A 167 -11.80 -16.38 18.06
N PHE A 168 -12.06 -17.25 17.07
CA PHE A 168 -13.41 -17.70 16.73
C PHE A 168 -14.05 -18.49 17.87
N HIS A 169 -13.32 -19.41 18.47
CA HIS A 169 -13.79 -20.12 19.67
C HIS A 169 -14.24 -19.16 20.77
N LYS A 170 -13.41 -18.16 21.07
CA LYS A 170 -13.69 -17.16 22.10
C LYS A 170 -14.86 -16.23 21.75
N ARG A 171 -14.97 -15.80 20.50
CA ARG A 171 -15.94 -14.77 20.09
C ARG A 171 -17.29 -15.34 19.69
N HIS A 172 -17.32 -16.50 19.04
CA HIS A 172 -18.56 -17.14 18.60
C HIS A 172 -19.12 -18.10 19.66
N GLY A 173 -18.33 -18.44 20.68
CA GLY A 173 -18.77 -19.41 21.72
C GLY A 173 -18.95 -20.84 21.20
N LYS A 174 -18.35 -21.19 20.05
CA LYS A 174 -18.44 -22.51 19.41
C LYS A 174 -17.19 -23.34 19.70
N PRO A 175 -17.25 -24.70 19.56
CA PRO A 175 -16.06 -25.53 19.67
C PRO A 175 -14.96 -25.08 18.71
N ARG A 176 -13.72 -25.06 19.21
CA ARG A 176 -12.53 -24.69 18.42
C ARG A 176 -12.38 -25.59 17.19
N LYS A 177 -12.15 -24.97 16.02
CA LYS A 177 -11.93 -25.65 14.75
C LYS A 177 -10.46 -25.71 14.38
N GLU A 178 -10.03 -26.82 13.75
CA GLU A 178 -8.63 -27.04 13.36
C GLU A 178 -8.40 -26.81 11.85
N GLY A 179 -9.44 -27.07 11.04
CA GLY A 179 -9.36 -26.99 9.59
C GLY A 179 -9.64 -25.58 9.06
N ILE A 180 -8.92 -25.15 8.01
CA ILE A 180 -9.16 -23.87 7.35
C ILE A 180 -10.58 -23.81 6.77
N ASP A 181 -11.02 -24.89 6.14
CA ASP A 181 -12.36 -24.99 5.54
C ASP A 181 -13.47 -24.88 6.60
N GLU A 182 -13.25 -25.50 7.78
CA GLU A 182 -14.17 -25.42 8.91
C GLU A 182 -14.26 -23.98 9.46
N LEU A 183 -13.15 -23.27 9.57
CA LEU A 183 -13.11 -21.85 9.98
C LEU A 183 -13.81 -20.95 8.96
N CYS A 184 -13.61 -21.20 7.66
CA CYS A 184 -14.31 -20.48 6.60
C CYS A 184 -15.83 -20.73 6.64
N LEU A 185 -16.25 -21.97 6.87
CA LEU A 185 -17.68 -22.32 7.01
C LEU A 185 -18.30 -21.69 8.26
N GLU A 186 -17.57 -21.61 9.36
CA GLU A 186 -18.01 -20.94 10.57
C GLU A 186 -18.20 -19.45 10.34
N ALA A 187 -17.21 -18.76 9.78
CA ALA A 187 -17.32 -17.34 9.43
C ALA A 187 -18.50 -17.08 8.48
N ARG A 188 -18.68 -17.94 7.46
CA ARG A 188 -19.81 -17.86 6.53
C ARG A 188 -21.16 -17.97 7.27
N ALA A 189 -21.27 -18.88 8.22
CA ALA A 189 -22.51 -19.08 9.00
C ALA A 189 -22.83 -17.86 9.87
N GLU A 190 -21.79 -17.25 10.51
CA GLU A 190 -21.93 -16.03 11.30
C GLU A 190 -22.34 -14.84 10.43
N LEU A 191 -21.64 -14.60 9.35
CA LEU A 191 -21.86 -13.44 8.47
C LEU A 191 -23.18 -13.51 7.71
N ARG A 192 -23.70 -14.72 7.42
CA ARG A 192 -24.93 -14.89 6.64
C ARG A 192 -26.12 -14.16 7.26
N THR A 193 -26.29 -14.22 8.55
CA THR A 193 -27.39 -13.52 9.24
C THR A 193 -27.25 -12.01 9.09
N HIS A 194 -26.02 -11.49 9.11
CA HIS A 194 -25.74 -10.08 8.96
C HIS A 194 -26.09 -9.60 7.55
N TYR A 195 -25.74 -10.34 6.51
CA TYR A 195 -26.14 -10.02 5.12
C TYR A 195 -27.65 -9.93 4.94
N LEU A 196 -28.40 -10.87 5.52
CA LEU A 196 -29.85 -10.95 5.34
C LEU A 196 -30.64 -9.91 6.14
N THR A 197 -30.02 -9.27 7.12
CA THR A 197 -30.70 -8.35 8.06
C THR A 197 -30.12 -6.93 8.06
N ALA A 198 -29.19 -6.63 7.16
CA ALA A 198 -28.62 -5.31 7.05
C ALA A 198 -29.52 -4.33 6.32
N ASP A 199 -29.61 -3.12 6.81
CA ASP A 199 -30.37 -2.02 6.22
C ASP A 199 -29.53 -1.28 5.18
N MET A 200 -28.22 -1.14 5.42
CA MET A 200 -27.29 -0.44 4.56
C MET A 200 -26.00 -1.25 4.33
N GLY A 201 -25.51 -1.23 3.10
CA GLY A 201 -24.24 -1.76 2.69
C GLY A 201 -23.25 -0.65 2.36
N ILE A 202 -22.04 -0.72 2.90
CA ILE A 202 -20.95 0.18 2.56
C ILE A 202 -19.87 -0.58 1.81
N SER A 203 -19.42 -0.05 0.67
CA SER A 203 -18.30 -0.61 -0.08
C SER A 203 -17.21 0.42 -0.33
N GLY A 204 -15.98 -0.07 -0.55
CA GLY A 204 -14.97 0.68 -1.27
C GLY A 204 -15.26 0.66 -2.77
N GLY A 205 -14.63 1.57 -3.52
CA GLY A 205 -14.55 1.51 -4.98
C GLY A 205 -13.10 1.30 -5.43
N ASN A 206 -12.85 0.27 -6.23
CA ASN A 206 -11.55 0.15 -6.87
C ASN A 206 -11.38 1.23 -7.93
N PHE A 207 -12.47 1.47 -8.72
CA PHE A 207 -12.52 2.53 -9.72
C PHE A 207 -13.95 3.07 -9.85
N PHE A 208 -14.05 4.38 -10.07
CA PHE A 208 -15.25 5.03 -10.57
C PHE A 208 -15.11 5.22 -12.08
N ILE A 209 -16.13 4.88 -12.86
CA ILE A 209 -16.11 4.89 -14.33
C ILE A 209 -16.91 6.09 -14.81
N ALA A 210 -16.23 7.09 -15.37
CA ALA A 210 -16.86 8.35 -15.76
C ALA A 210 -17.93 8.14 -16.84
N GLU A 211 -17.63 7.36 -17.89
CA GLU A 211 -18.50 7.07 -19.01
C GLU A 211 -19.89 6.55 -18.62
N THR A 212 -19.97 5.76 -17.56
CA THR A 212 -21.21 5.09 -17.16
C THR A 212 -21.80 5.56 -15.84
N GLY A 213 -21.04 6.36 -15.06
CA GLY A 213 -21.43 6.74 -13.71
C GLY A 213 -21.45 5.55 -12.73
N SER A 214 -20.56 4.56 -12.93
CA SER A 214 -20.57 3.29 -12.23
C SER A 214 -19.38 3.17 -11.28
N VAL A 215 -19.49 2.29 -10.28
CA VAL A 215 -18.35 1.85 -9.46
C VAL A 215 -17.97 0.42 -9.81
N ALA A 216 -16.68 0.18 -10.00
CA ALA A 216 -16.11 -1.15 -10.14
C ALA A 216 -15.51 -1.61 -8.80
N ILE A 217 -15.90 -2.81 -8.37
CA ILE A 217 -15.42 -3.46 -7.14
C ILE A 217 -14.79 -4.79 -7.54
N VAL A 218 -13.56 -5.04 -7.07
CA VAL A 218 -12.78 -6.23 -7.39
C VAL A 218 -12.50 -7.01 -6.14
N THR A 219 -12.95 -8.25 -6.09
CA THR A 219 -12.79 -9.12 -4.92
C THR A 219 -12.63 -10.59 -5.33
N ASN A 220 -12.08 -11.41 -4.43
CA ASN A 220 -12.03 -12.87 -4.57
C ASN A 220 -13.11 -13.57 -3.73
N GLU A 221 -13.81 -12.82 -2.91
CA GLU A 221 -14.89 -13.30 -2.05
C GLU A 221 -16.22 -12.71 -2.54
N GLY A 222 -17.32 -13.42 -2.39
CA GLY A 222 -18.64 -12.89 -2.75
C GLY A 222 -19.22 -11.87 -1.76
N ASN A 223 -18.41 -11.43 -0.80
CA ASN A 223 -18.79 -10.49 0.25
C ASN A 223 -19.22 -9.13 -0.29
N ALA A 224 -18.47 -8.55 -1.21
CA ALA A 224 -18.80 -7.25 -1.79
C ALA A 224 -20.11 -7.31 -2.58
N THR A 225 -20.32 -8.34 -3.40
CA THR A 225 -21.56 -8.55 -4.14
C THR A 225 -22.77 -8.61 -3.19
N LEU A 226 -22.67 -9.37 -2.10
CA LEU A 226 -23.76 -9.46 -1.11
C LEU A 226 -23.97 -8.13 -0.36
N THR A 227 -22.89 -7.41 -0.03
CA THR A 227 -22.94 -6.11 0.65
C THR A 227 -23.63 -5.05 -0.19
N THR A 228 -23.47 -5.10 -1.51
CA THR A 228 -23.97 -4.07 -2.42
C THR A 228 -25.36 -4.38 -3.00
N THR A 229 -25.79 -5.64 -2.96
CA THR A 229 -27.04 -6.06 -3.63
C THR A 229 -28.18 -6.42 -2.68
N LEU A 230 -27.90 -6.83 -1.43
CA LEU A 230 -28.93 -7.24 -0.48
C LEU A 230 -29.55 -6.05 0.29
N PRO A 231 -28.76 -5.11 0.84
CA PRO A 231 -29.34 -3.96 1.54
C PRO A 231 -30.06 -2.99 0.60
N LYS A 232 -31.07 -2.30 1.12
CA LYS A 232 -31.82 -1.28 0.37
C LYS A 232 -31.00 -0.04 0.05
N VAL A 233 -30.05 0.30 0.93
CA VAL A 233 -29.17 1.45 0.78
C VAL A 233 -27.74 0.97 0.51
N HIS A 234 -27.12 1.45 -0.55
CA HIS A 234 -25.71 1.20 -0.83
C HIS A 234 -24.92 2.52 -0.85
N VAL A 235 -23.81 2.56 -0.12
CA VAL A 235 -22.87 3.69 -0.10
C VAL A 235 -21.49 3.21 -0.56
N ALA A 236 -21.04 3.69 -1.72
CA ALA A 236 -19.68 3.41 -2.21
C ALA A 236 -18.76 4.59 -1.88
N ILE A 237 -17.66 4.33 -1.16
CA ILE A 237 -16.73 5.35 -0.66
C ILE A 237 -15.36 5.12 -1.29
N SER A 238 -14.83 6.12 -2.01
CA SER A 238 -13.46 6.04 -2.53
C SER A 238 -12.87 7.43 -2.78
N GLY A 239 -11.54 7.48 -2.97
CA GLY A 239 -10.86 8.73 -3.27
C GLY A 239 -11.15 9.23 -4.69
N ILE A 240 -11.17 10.55 -4.87
CA ILE A 240 -11.35 11.22 -6.17
C ILE A 240 -10.37 10.73 -7.23
N GLU A 241 -9.18 10.32 -6.82
CA GLU A 241 -8.14 9.80 -7.72
C GLU A 241 -8.50 8.44 -8.33
N LYS A 242 -9.59 7.78 -7.90
CA LYS A 242 -9.98 6.46 -8.40
C LYS A 242 -10.83 6.50 -9.65
N ILE A 243 -11.08 7.67 -10.21
CA ILE A 243 -11.77 7.83 -11.49
C ILE A 243 -10.98 7.17 -12.63
N VAL A 244 -11.68 6.56 -13.55
CA VAL A 244 -11.19 6.11 -14.86
C VAL A 244 -12.17 6.59 -15.95
N PRO A 245 -11.68 6.99 -17.14
CA PRO A 245 -12.52 7.56 -18.18
C PRO A 245 -13.60 6.60 -18.69
N THR A 246 -13.21 5.39 -19.10
CA THR A 246 -14.08 4.47 -19.84
C THR A 246 -14.07 3.04 -19.28
N LEU A 247 -15.02 2.21 -19.72
CA LEU A 247 -15.02 0.76 -19.44
C LEU A 247 -13.84 0.04 -20.11
N GLU A 248 -13.37 0.49 -21.25
CA GLU A 248 -12.18 -0.06 -21.91
C GLU A 248 -10.91 0.22 -21.09
N ASP A 249 -10.79 1.42 -20.54
CA ASP A 249 -9.72 1.79 -19.62
C ASP A 249 -9.76 0.89 -18.37
N LEU A 250 -10.94 0.64 -17.80
CA LEU A 250 -11.11 -0.31 -16.71
C LEU A 250 -10.64 -1.72 -17.10
N ALA A 251 -11.06 -2.22 -18.26
CA ALA A 251 -10.67 -3.56 -18.72
C ALA A 251 -9.14 -3.71 -18.83
N THR A 252 -8.45 -2.67 -19.30
CA THR A 252 -6.98 -2.64 -19.34
C THR A 252 -6.38 -2.73 -17.92
N LEU A 253 -6.92 -1.99 -16.95
CA LEU A 253 -6.47 -2.05 -15.55
C LEU A 253 -6.76 -3.41 -14.90
N MET A 254 -7.88 -4.06 -15.27
CA MET A 254 -8.26 -5.39 -14.77
C MET A 254 -7.31 -6.49 -15.24
N ARG A 255 -6.67 -6.35 -16.38
CA ARG A 255 -5.62 -7.28 -16.83
C ARG A 255 -4.39 -7.26 -15.94
N LEU A 256 -4.12 -6.15 -15.22
CA LEU A 256 -2.93 -5.95 -14.40
C LEU A 256 -3.19 -6.09 -12.90
N LEU A 257 -4.38 -5.67 -12.42
CA LEU A 257 -4.66 -5.60 -10.98
C LEU A 257 -4.57 -6.97 -10.30
N PRO A 258 -5.30 -8.03 -10.71
CA PRO A 258 -5.23 -9.34 -10.07
C PRO A 258 -3.83 -9.97 -10.20
N ARG A 259 -3.21 -9.87 -11.38
CA ARG A 259 -1.85 -10.37 -11.62
C ARG A 259 -0.83 -9.75 -10.69
N SER A 260 -0.97 -8.44 -10.45
CA SER A 260 -0.06 -7.70 -9.57
C SER A 260 -0.33 -7.90 -8.09
N ALA A 261 -1.59 -8.14 -7.71
CA ALA A 261 -2.02 -8.26 -6.32
C ALA A 261 -1.78 -9.68 -5.76
N THR A 262 -2.34 -10.69 -6.40
CA THR A 262 -2.39 -12.07 -5.91
C THR A 262 -1.73 -13.08 -6.86
N GLY A 263 -1.31 -12.64 -8.05
CA GLY A 263 -0.78 -13.52 -9.09
C GLY A 263 -1.86 -14.37 -9.77
N GLN A 264 -3.07 -13.84 -9.86
CA GLN A 264 -4.19 -14.46 -10.59
C GLN A 264 -4.35 -13.79 -11.95
N SER A 265 -4.70 -14.55 -12.99
CA SER A 265 -4.97 -14.02 -14.33
C SER A 265 -6.20 -13.11 -14.34
N ILE A 266 -7.21 -13.47 -13.54
CA ILE A 266 -8.44 -12.68 -13.28
C ILE A 266 -8.82 -12.78 -11.81
N SER A 267 -9.61 -11.83 -11.29
CA SER A 267 -10.28 -11.94 -9.98
C SER A 267 -11.53 -12.82 -10.12
N ASN A 268 -11.98 -13.41 -9.01
CA ASN A 268 -13.19 -14.22 -9.01
C ASN A 268 -14.44 -13.38 -9.30
N TYR A 269 -14.45 -12.15 -8.79
CA TYR A 269 -15.57 -11.20 -8.98
C TYR A 269 -15.03 -9.85 -9.40
N VAL A 270 -15.69 -9.27 -10.41
CA VAL A 270 -15.54 -7.87 -10.83
C VAL A 270 -16.95 -7.34 -11.03
N ASP A 271 -17.46 -6.68 -10.00
CA ASP A 271 -18.79 -6.10 -10.00
C ASP A 271 -18.72 -4.67 -10.53
N VAL A 272 -19.55 -4.35 -11.53
CA VAL A 272 -19.75 -2.98 -12.02
C VAL A 272 -21.19 -2.57 -11.69
N LEU A 273 -21.32 -1.68 -10.71
CA LEU A 273 -22.63 -1.26 -10.18
C LEU A 273 -22.99 0.10 -10.78
N THR A 274 -24.13 0.15 -11.46
CA THR A 274 -24.59 1.32 -12.20
C THR A 274 -25.95 1.77 -11.68
N GLY A 275 -25.96 2.78 -10.83
CA GLY A 275 -27.20 3.39 -10.32
C GLY A 275 -28.03 2.50 -9.39
N THR A 276 -29.28 2.90 -9.18
CA THR A 276 -30.27 2.19 -8.36
C THR A 276 -30.97 1.10 -9.18
N LYS A 277 -31.55 0.10 -8.51
CA LYS A 277 -32.34 -0.94 -9.16
C LYS A 277 -33.50 -0.35 -9.94
N GLY A 278 -33.76 -0.91 -11.15
CA GLY A 278 -34.86 -0.52 -12.01
C GLY A 278 -36.20 -1.14 -11.60
N PRO A 279 -37.31 -0.67 -12.21
CA PRO A 279 -38.63 -1.25 -11.99
C PRO A 279 -38.63 -2.75 -12.35
N GLY A 280 -39.09 -3.61 -11.43
CA GLY A 280 -39.17 -5.06 -11.64
C GLY A 280 -37.90 -5.84 -11.35
N GLU A 281 -36.79 -5.18 -10.96
CA GLU A 281 -35.59 -5.85 -10.49
C GLU A 281 -35.74 -6.23 -9.01
N PHE A 282 -35.39 -7.48 -8.68
CA PHE A 282 -35.49 -7.99 -7.31
C PHE A 282 -34.30 -7.61 -6.44
N ASN A 283 -33.09 -7.62 -7.03
CA ASN A 283 -31.82 -7.37 -6.34
C ASN A 283 -31.29 -5.99 -6.69
N GLY A 284 -30.45 -5.46 -5.82
CA GLY A 284 -29.83 -4.15 -5.98
C GLY A 284 -30.40 -3.10 -5.02
N ALA A 285 -29.64 -2.06 -4.80
CA ALA A 285 -30.00 -1.00 -3.89
C ALA A 285 -31.15 -0.13 -4.42
N GLU A 286 -32.11 0.21 -3.56
CA GLU A 286 -33.15 1.20 -3.84
C GLU A 286 -32.58 2.62 -3.82
N HIS A 287 -31.56 2.84 -2.98
CA HIS A 287 -30.87 4.11 -2.82
C HIS A 287 -29.36 3.89 -2.93
N MET A 288 -28.73 4.56 -3.88
CA MET A 288 -27.29 4.45 -4.14
C MET A 288 -26.60 5.80 -3.94
N TYR A 289 -25.54 5.80 -3.15
CA TYR A 289 -24.72 6.95 -2.85
C TYR A 289 -23.27 6.71 -3.23
N PHE A 290 -22.65 7.70 -3.86
CA PHE A 290 -21.20 7.75 -4.08
C PHE A 290 -20.62 8.86 -3.23
N ILE A 291 -19.68 8.54 -2.33
CA ILE A 291 -18.92 9.52 -1.57
C ILE A 291 -17.52 9.60 -2.16
N LEU A 292 -17.24 10.70 -2.84
CA LEU A 292 -15.97 11.02 -3.47
C LEU A 292 -15.10 11.80 -2.48
N VAL A 293 -13.99 11.21 -2.06
CA VAL A 293 -13.21 11.72 -0.93
C VAL A 293 -11.94 12.40 -1.42
N ASP A 294 -11.76 13.67 -1.04
CA ASP A 294 -10.49 14.38 -1.24
C ASP A 294 -9.46 14.03 -0.15
N SER A 295 -9.68 14.38 1.08
CA SER A 295 -8.77 14.14 2.22
C SER A 295 -7.30 14.39 1.85
N GLY A 296 -7.01 15.51 1.18
CA GLY A 296 -5.67 15.93 0.78
C GLY A 296 -5.19 15.37 -0.57
N ARG A 297 -6.01 14.65 -1.33
CA ARG A 297 -5.64 14.12 -2.66
C ARG A 297 -5.41 15.23 -3.68
N SER A 298 -6.19 16.30 -3.64
CA SER A 298 -5.99 17.51 -4.45
C SER A 298 -4.63 18.16 -4.17
N ASN A 299 -4.19 18.20 -2.90
CA ASN A 299 -2.87 18.70 -2.54
C ASN A 299 -1.74 17.81 -3.09
N VAL A 300 -1.92 16.49 -3.08
CA VAL A 300 -0.96 15.55 -3.71
C VAL A 300 -0.93 15.78 -5.21
N LEU A 301 -2.10 15.95 -5.86
CA LEU A 301 -2.22 16.20 -7.30
C LEU A 301 -1.48 17.49 -7.71
N ALA A 302 -1.56 18.54 -6.91
CA ALA A 302 -0.87 19.82 -7.13
C ALA A 302 0.63 19.75 -6.82
N SER A 303 1.13 18.65 -6.26
CA SER A 303 2.53 18.53 -5.82
C SER A 303 3.43 17.85 -6.85
N ASP A 304 4.74 17.90 -6.61
CA ASP A 304 5.77 17.20 -7.39
C ASP A 304 5.83 15.68 -7.16
N VAL A 305 4.95 15.13 -6.30
CA VAL A 305 4.78 13.69 -6.07
C VAL A 305 3.42 13.18 -6.59
N ARG A 306 2.75 13.94 -7.45
CA ARG A 306 1.43 13.63 -8.02
C ARG A 306 1.30 12.24 -8.63
N GLU A 307 2.39 11.69 -9.17
CA GLU A 307 2.39 10.34 -9.77
C GLU A 307 2.03 9.24 -8.77
N ALA A 308 2.13 9.49 -7.46
CA ALA A 308 1.68 8.55 -6.43
C ALA A 308 0.17 8.25 -6.53
N LEU A 309 -0.63 9.20 -7.03
CA LEU A 309 -2.08 9.04 -7.22
C LEU A 309 -2.46 8.09 -8.38
N ARG A 310 -1.51 7.73 -9.27
CA ARG A 310 -1.74 6.66 -10.24
C ARG A 310 -2.00 5.30 -9.58
N CYS A 311 -1.72 5.16 -8.29
CA CYS A 311 -1.77 3.90 -7.55
C CYS A 311 -3.15 3.22 -7.60
N ILE A 312 -3.16 1.95 -8.07
CA ILE A 312 -4.35 1.09 -8.13
C ILE A 312 -4.49 0.17 -6.90
N ARG A 313 -3.72 0.40 -5.85
CA ARG A 313 -3.76 -0.34 -4.57
C ARG A 313 -3.52 -1.85 -4.68
N CYS A 314 -2.76 -2.32 -5.65
CA CYS A 314 -2.50 -3.75 -5.88
C CYS A 314 -1.52 -4.40 -4.87
N GLY A 315 -0.82 -3.63 -4.03
CA GLY A 315 0.12 -4.18 -3.03
C GLY A 315 1.45 -4.73 -3.57
N ALA A 316 1.67 -4.79 -4.90
CA ALA A 316 2.89 -5.37 -5.48
C ALA A 316 4.19 -4.76 -4.94
N CYS A 317 4.23 -3.45 -4.75
CA CYS A 317 5.39 -2.76 -4.20
C CYS A 317 5.74 -3.21 -2.77
N MET A 318 4.74 -3.53 -1.94
CA MET A 318 4.92 -4.04 -0.57
C MET A 318 5.46 -5.47 -0.61
N ASN A 319 4.83 -6.34 -1.42
CA ASN A 319 5.19 -7.75 -1.54
C ASN A 319 6.66 -7.94 -1.97
N HIS A 320 7.23 -6.99 -2.71
CA HIS A 320 8.60 -7.04 -3.19
C HIS A 320 9.58 -6.16 -2.40
N CYS A 321 9.11 -5.47 -1.35
CA CYS A 321 9.94 -4.55 -0.58
C CYS A 321 10.71 -5.29 0.53
N PRO A 322 12.06 -5.25 0.53
CA PRO A 322 12.85 -5.89 1.57
C PRO A 322 12.59 -5.28 2.97
N VAL A 323 12.25 -4.00 3.06
CA VAL A 323 11.88 -3.39 4.35
C VAL A 323 10.56 -3.97 4.84
N TYR A 324 9.50 -3.91 4.02
CA TYR A 324 8.19 -4.43 4.40
C TYR A 324 8.23 -5.92 4.76
N GLN A 325 8.96 -6.74 4.01
CA GLN A 325 9.10 -8.18 4.27
C GLN A 325 9.79 -8.53 5.59
N ASN A 326 10.46 -7.55 6.22
CA ASN A 326 11.10 -7.74 7.52
C ASN A 326 10.32 -7.11 8.68
N VAL A 327 9.68 -5.95 8.48
CA VAL A 327 9.04 -5.21 9.59
C VAL A 327 7.51 -5.28 9.58
N GLY A 328 6.90 -5.78 8.50
CA GLY A 328 5.44 -5.84 8.34
C GLY A 328 4.76 -4.48 8.24
N GLY A 329 3.44 -4.51 8.01
CA GLY A 329 2.65 -3.28 7.78
C GLY A 329 2.43 -2.43 9.02
N HIS A 330 2.25 -3.06 10.19
CA HIS A 330 1.98 -2.34 11.44
C HIS A 330 3.09 -1.36 11.82
N SER A 331 4.34 -1.60 11.39
CA SER A 331 5.46 -0.69 11.65
C SER A 331 5.27 0.67 11.00
N TYR A 332 4.55 0.75 9.88
CA TYR A 332 4.29 2.01 9.17
C TYR A 332 3.30 2.93 9.91
N GLY A 333 2.54 2.41 10.85
CA GLY A 333 1.76 3.19 11.80
C GLY A 333 0.54 3.90 11.24
N TRP A 334 0.06 3.54 10.05
CA TRP A 334 -1.20 4.04 9.47
C TRP A 334 -1.72 3.09 8.38
N VAL A 335 -2.86 3.46 7.76
CA VAL A 335 -3.62 2.65 6.80
C VAL A 335 -2.79 2.20 5.59
N TYR A 336 -1.84 3.01 5.14
CA TYR A 336 -1.02 2.74 3.95
C TYR A 336 0.40 2.33 4.32
N PRO A 337 0.72 1.03 4.36
CA PRO A 337 2.08 0.55 4.60
C PRO A 337 2.89 0.42 3.31
N GLY A 338 4.18 0.11 3.47
CA GLY A 338 5.10 -0.17 2.38
C GLY A 338 5.51 1.04 1.55
N PRO A 339 6.14 0.83 0.38
CA PRO A 339 6.71 1.92 -0.41
C PRO A 339 5.71 3.00 -0.84
N ILE A 340 4.48 2.62 -1.20
CA ILE A 340 3.45 3.62 -1.54
C ILE A 340 2.98 4.38 -0.31
N GLY A 341 2.86 3.71 0.84
CA GLY A 341 2.51 4.35 2.11
C GLY A 341 3.58 5.33 2.59
N SER A 342 4.86 5.04 2.31
CA SER A 342 5.97 5.95 2.60
C SER A 342 5.91 7.27 1.81
N ILE A 343 5.00 7.38 0.84
CA ILE A 343 4.74 8.61 0.07
C ILE A 343 3.38 9.19 0.46
N LEU A 344 2.32 8.38 0.40
CA LEU A 344 0.95 8.88 0.62
C LEU A 344 0.71 9.30 2.06
N THR A 345 1.20 8.53 3.04
CA THR A 345 1.01 8.87 4.46
C THR A 345 1.58 10.26 4.80
N PRO A 346 2.87 10.57 4.52
CA PRO A 346 3.40 11.91 4.76
C PRO A 346 2.64 13.02 4.02
N MET A 347 2.06 12.72 2.87
CA MET A 347 1.31 13.69 2.08
C MET A 347 -0.09 13.95 2.62
N TYR A 348 -0.74 12.96 3.23
CA TYR A 348 -2.09 13.10 3.78
C TYR A 348 -2.09 13.60 5.23
N VAL A 349 -1.14 13.14 6.05
CA VAL A 349 -1.10 13.50 7.49
C VAL A 349 -0.07 14.58 7.83
N GLY A 350 0.77 14.98 6.87
CA GLY A 350 1.89 15.90 7.04
C GLY A 350 3.23 15.19 7.25
N LEU A 351 4.31 15.78 6.71
CA LEU A 351 5.67 15.25 6.81
C LEU A 351 6.12 15.14 8.27
N GLU A 352 5.73 16.08 9.11
CA GLU A 352 6.07 16.14 10.53
C GLU A 352 5.55 14.93 11.32
N GLN A 353 4.40 14.37 10.90
CA GLN A 353 3.77 13.21 11.52
C GLN A 353 4.36 11.87 11.03
N ALA A 354 5.19 11.88 9.99
CA ALA A 354 5.62 10.67 9.30
C ALA A 354 7.08 10.75 8.79
N LEU A 355 7.96 11.46 9.50
CA LEU A 355 9.35 11.75 9.12
C LEU A 355 10.20 10.51 8.78
N ASP A 356 9.95 9.37 9.41
CA ASP A 356 10.74 8.18 9.17
C ASP A 356 10.24 7.34 7.98
N LEU A 357 9.03 7.59 7.47
CA LEU A 357 8.47 6.79 6.38
C LEU A 357 9.21 6.96 5.04
N PRO A 358 9.56 8.16 4.57
CA PRO A 358 10.40 8.30 3.38
C PRO A 358 11.77 7.63 3.53
N GLN A 359 12.26 7.47 4.77
CA GLN A 359 13.51 6.78 5.09
C GLN A 359 13.36 5.25 5.15
N ALA A 360 12.14 4.70 5.25
CA ALA A 360 11.86 3.28 5.29
C ALA A 360 12.07 2.60 3.92
N SER A 361 13.23 2.83 3.31
CA SER A 361 13.56 2.35 1.97
C SER A 361 15.06 2.15 1.80
N THR A 362 15.44 1.01 1.22
CA THR A 362 16.83 0.72 0.80
C THR A 362 17.19 1.37 -0.54
N MET A 363 16.27 2.05 -1.20
CA MET A 363 16.41 2.66 -2.53
C MET A 363 16.81 1.66 -3.64
N CYS A 364 16.49 0.36 -3.47
CA CYS A 364 16.82 -0.70 -4.43
C CYS A 364 16.00 -0.65 -5.74
N ASN A 365 15.01 0.23 -5.84
CA ASN A 365 14.08 0.41 -6.97
C ASN A 365 13.16 -0.78 -7.28
N GLN A 366 13.17 -1.85 -6.49
CA GLN A 366 12.30 -3.02 -6.78
C GLN A 366 10.81 -2.64 -6.82
N CYS A 367 10.37 -1.72 -5.95
CA CYS A 367 9.00 -1.24 -5.91
C CYS A 367 8.59 -0.47 -7.20
N GLY A 368 9.47 0.30 -7.80
CA GLY A 368 9.24 0.97 -9.09
C GLY A 368 9.17 -0.03 -10.25
N VAL A 369 10.09 -1.00 -10.26
CA VAL A 369 10.14 -2.06 -11.29
C VAL A 369 8.85 -2.88 -11.33
N VAL A 370 8.29 -3.26 -10.17
CA VAL A 370 7.10 -4.11 -10.12
C VAL A 370 5.78 -3.35 -10.22
N CYS A 371 5.79 -2.02 -10.18
CA CYS A 371 4.56 -1.23 -10.20
C CYS A 371 3.82 -1.38 -11.54
N PRO A 372 2.56 -1.84 -11.56
CA PRO A 372 1.82 -2.07 -12.81
C PRO A 372 1.43 -0.77 -13.54
N VAL A 373 1.46 0.35 -12.84
CA VAL A 373 1.18 1.70 -13.41
C VAL A 373 2.43 2.60 -13.38
N LYS A 374 3.60 1.99 -13.29
CA LYS A 374 4.93 2.61 -13.41
C LYS A 374 5.10 3.89 -12.57
N ILE A 375 4.74 3.83 -11.29
CA ILE A 375 5.03 4.93 -10.35
C ILE A 375 6.52 4.87 -9.99
N PRO A 376 7.29 5.98 -10.11
CA PRO A 376 8.70 6.04 -9.77
C PRO A 376 8.90 6.17 -8.24
N LEU A 377 8.44 5.15 -7.48
CA LEU A 377 8.35 5.20 -6.02
C LEU A 377 9.63 5.66 -5.30
N PRO A 378 10.85 5.17 -5.65
CA PRO A 378 12.06 5.64 -4.99
C PRO A 378 12.37 7.11 -5.25
N ASP A 379 12.07 7.61 -6.46
CA ASP A 379 12.29 9.03 -6.80
C ASP A 379 11.35 9.93 -5.99
N LEU A 380 10.08 9.52 -5.83
CA LEU A 380 9.12 10.24 -5.01
C LEU A 380 9.52 10.24 -3.53
N GLN A 381 10.01 9.11 -3.00
CA GLN A 381 10.55 9.04 -1.64
C GLN A 381 11.76 9.95 -1.46
N ARG A 382 12.65 10.03 -2.46
CA ARG A 382 13.79 10.95 -2.43
C ARG A 382 13.35 12.41 -2.40
N LYS A 383 12.37 12.80 -3.21
CA LYS A 383 11.80 14.16 -3.17
C LYS A 383 11.27 14.52 -1.78
N LEU A 384 10.60 13.58 -1.09
CA LEU A 384 10.13 13.82 0.28
C LEU A 384 11.30 13.98 1.28
N ARG A 385 12.38 13.16 1.16
CA ARG A 385 13.60 13.34 1.97
C ARG A 385 14.27 14.71 1.73
N GLU A 386 14.28 15.18 0.49
CA GLU A 386 14.78 16.51 0.14
C GLU A 386 13.94 17.59 0.83
N LYS A 387 12.60 17.50 0.78
CA LYS A 387 11.69 18.40 1.49
C LYS A 387 11.88 18.39 3.00
N GLU A 388 12.09 17.23 3.62
CA GLU A 388 12.43 17.12 5.05
C GLU A 388 13.69 17.92 5.39
N PHE A 389 14.70 17.80 4.54
CA PHE A 389 15.97 18.52 4.73
C PHE A 389 15.82 20.02 4.53
N GLU A 390 15.14 20.47 3.47
CA GLU A 390 14.85 21.88 3.16
C GLU A 390 14.04 22.56 4.26
N ARG A 391 12.98 21.90 4.75
CA ARG A 391 12.14 22.38 5.84
C ARG A 391 12.79 22.24 7.21
N ARG A 392 14.03 21.72 7.30
CA ARG A 392 14.80 21.52 8.53
C ARG A 392 14.09 20.63 9.55
N LEU A 393 13.27 19.67 9.12
CA LEU A 393 12.51 18.77 10.00
C LEU A 393 13.40 17.70 10.65
N ARG A 394 14.51 17.33 10.00
CA ARG A 394 15.50 16.39 10.57
C ARG A 394 16.36 17.05 11.63
N PRO A 395 16.86 16.28 12.63
CA PRO A 395 17.74 16.79 13.68
C PRO A 395 18.94 17.56 13.13
N TRP A 396 19.38 18.58 13.86
CA TRP A 396 20.46 19.46 13.40
C TRP A 396 21.79 18.71 13.14
N TYR A 397 22.09 17.70 13.96
CA TYR A 397 23.34 16.90 13.82
C TYR A 397 23.32 16.07 12.53
N GLU A 398 22.18 15.48 12.12
CA GLU A 398 22.05 14.76 10.85
C GLU A 398 22.29 15.72 9.67
N ARG A 399 21.72 16.91 9.73
CA ARG A 399 21.87 17.92 8.68
C ARG A 399 23.32 18.41 8.56
N VAL A 400 24.01 18.59 9.69
CA VAL A 400 25.43 18.96 9.71
C VAL A 400 26.28 17.82 9.17
N ALA A 401 26.04 16.60 9.58
CA ALA A 401 26.78 15.40 9.11
C ALA A 401 26.64 15.23 7.59
N LEU A 402 25.42 15.37 7.06
CA LEU A 402 25.17 15.28 5.61
C LEU A 402 25.85 16.41 4.82
N ARG A 403 25.85 17.65 5.34
CA ARG A 403 26.57 18.78 4.71
C ARG A 403 28.08 18.58 4.73
N ALA A 404 28.63 18.10 5.85
CA ALA A 404 30.05 17.80 5.94
C ALA A 404 30.45 16.68 4.98
N TRP A 405 29.63 15.62 4.89
CA TRP A 405 29.84 14.56 3.89
C TRP A 405 29.79 15.09 2.46
N ALA A 406 28.77 15.88 2.12
CA ALA A 406 28.62 16.46 0.80
C ALA A 406 29.82 17.37 0.43
N PHE A 407 30.32 18.16 1.40
CA PHE A 407 31.51 19.00 1.21
C PHE A 407 32.75 18.17 0.86
N VAL A 408 32.97 17.05 1.58
CA VAL A 408 34.09 16.13 1.33
C VAL A 408 33.88 15.40 -0.01
N ALA A 409 32.68 14.88 -0.26
CA ALA A 409 32.37 14.09 -1.44
C ALA A 409 32.48 14.88 -2.75
N ALA A 410 32.15 16.18 -2.72
CA ALA A 410 32.26 17.06 -3.87
C ALA A 410 33.74 17.42 -4.24
N ARG A 411 34.73 17.04 -3.40
CA ARG A 411 36.15 17.33 -3.60
C ARG A 411 36.96 16.07 -3.75
N PRO A 412 37.37 15.66 -4.98
CA PRO A 412 38.02 14.37 -5.24
C PRO A 412 39.28 14.09 -4.40
N ALA A 413 40.10 15.12 -4.12
CA ALA A 413 41.28 14.99 -3.28
C ALA A 413 40.95 14.71 -1.82
N LEU A 414 40.02 15.50 -1.23
CA LEU A 414 39.57 15.29 0.16
C LEU A 414 38.85 13.93 0.31
N TYR A 415 37.98 13.59 -0.64
CA TYR A 415 37.32 12.31 -0.65
C TYR A 415 38.31 11.15 -0.70
N GLY A 416 39.36 11.26 -1.52
CA GLY A 416 40.42 10.25 -1.61
C GLY A 416 41.20 10.07 -0.31
N VAL A 417 41.49 11.16 0.41
CA VAL A 417 42.13 11.08 1.73
C VAL A 417 41.17 10.51 2.77
N ALA A 418 39.95 11.05 2.87
CA ALA A 418 38.95 10.61 3.85
C ALA A 418 38.61 9.13 3.71
N THR A 419 38.43 8.63 2.48
CA THR A 419 38.14 7.21 2.22
C THR A 419 39.31 6.31 2.56
N ARG A 420 40.58 6.72 2.28
CA ARG A 420 41.77 5.96 2.68
C ARG A 420 41.89 5.84 4.20
N VAL A 421 41.70 6.93 4.92
CA VAL A 421 41.73 6.93 6.38
C VAL A 421 40.58 6.09 6.96
N GLY A 422 39.35 6.32 6.46
CA GLY A 422 38.16 5.58 6.90
C GLY A 422 38.28 4.06 6.69
N ILE A 423 38.76 3.63 5.53
CA ILE A 423 38.97 2.19 5.24
C ILE A 423 40.00 1.56 6.19
N ARG A 424 41.10 2.26 6.48
CA ARG A 424 42.11 1.75 7.41
C ARG A 424 41.56 1.67 8.84
N ALA A 425 40.85 2.71 9.28
CA ALA A 425 40.20 2.73 10.60
C ALA A 425 39.16 1.59 10.74
N LEU A 426 38.29 1.41 9.74
CA LEU A 426 37.32 0.30 9.75
C LEU A 426 37.99 -1.09 9.76
N ARG A 427 39.10 -1.24 9.04
CA ARG A 427 39.86 -2.50 9.06
C ARG A 427 40.44 -2.83 10.42
N MET A 428 40.82 -1.83 11.21
CA MET A 428 41.31 -2.04 12.58
C MET A 428 40.24 -2.53 13.56
N LEU A 429 38.95 -2.35 13.22
CA LEU A 429 37.83 -2.85 13.98
C LEU A 429 37.45 -4.30 13.63
N ALA A 430 38.11 -4.89 12.64
CA ALA A 430 37.82 -6.26 12.19
C ALA A 430 38.27 -7.29 13.24
N ASP A 431 37.44 -8.30 13.45
CA ASP A 431 37.81 -9.50 14.20
C ASP A 431 38.75 -10.44 13.38
N ARG A 432 39.13 -11.57 13.97
CA ARG A 432 39.99 -12.57 13.32
C ARG A 432 39.42 -13.16 12.03
N ASN A 433 38.09 -13.09 11.87
CA ASN A 433 37.37 -13.57 10.69
C ASN A 433 37.19 -12.48 9.62
N GLY A 434 37.74 -11.28 9.83
CA GLY A 434 37.57 -10.14 8.93
C GLY A 434 36.19 -9.50 9.00
N MET A 435 35.46 -9.65 10.10
CA MET A 435 34.13 -9.09 10.32
C MET A 435 34.15 -8.01 11.40
N ILE A 436 33.34 -6.97 11.24
CA ILE A 436 33.08 -5.93 12.23
C ILE A 436 31.73 -6.23 12.88
N ARG A 437 31.76 -6.67 14.16
CA ARG A 437 30.56 -7.04 14.90
C ARG A 437 29.84 -5.83 15.50
N LYS A 438 30.57 -4.77 15.83
CA LYS A 438 29.99 -3.55 16.39
C LYS A 438 30.64 -2.33 15.76
N LEU A 439 29.85 -1.54 15.05
CA LEU A 439 30.32 -0.32 14.41
C LEU A 439 30.08 0.88 15.36
N PRO A 440 31.13 1.56 15.84
CA PRO A 440 30.97 2.73 16.70
C PRO A 440 30.14 3.82 15.99
N LEU A 441 29.23 4.46 16.71
CA LEU A 441 28.34 5.53 16.23
C LEU A 441 27.33 5.13 15.11
N ALA A 442 27.36 3.88 14.67
CA ALA A 442 26.47 3.35 13.64
C ALA A 442 25.99 1.93 13.97
N GLY A 443 25.63 1.68 15.25
CA GLY A 443 25.18 0.39 15.77
C GLY A 443 24.08 -0.24 14.93
N GLY A 444 23.10 0.51 14.47
CA GLY A 444 22.01 -0.01 13.65
C GLY A 444 22.44 -0.74 12.36
N TRP A 445 23.71 -0.65 11.94
CA TRP A 445 24.27 -1.46 10.88
C TRP A 445 24.74 -2.85 11.36
N THR A 446 25.10 -2.97 12.63
CA THR A 446 25.72 -4.17 13.18
C THR A 446 24.95 -4.79 14.34
N ASP A 447 23.76 -4.27 14.69
CA ASP A 447 22.96 -4.84 15.79
C ASP A 447 22.37 -6.21 15.39
N GLU A 448 22.00 -6.39 14.11
CA GLU A 448 21.35 -7.61 13.60
C GLU A 448 22.23 -8.37 12.58
N ARG A 449 23.42 -7.88 12.27
CA ARG A 449 24.34 -8.49 11.28
C ARG A 449 25.77 -8.03 11.46
N ASP A 450 26.71 -8.89 11.10
CA ASP A 450 28.11 -8.52 11.00
C ASP A 450 28.40 -7.79 9.68
N MET A 451 29.28 -6.80 9.71
CA MET A 451 29.71 -6.06 8.54
C MET A 451 31.09 -6.59 8.07
N PRO A 452 31.25 -7.00 6.79
CA PRO A 452 32.58 -7.36 6.28
C PRO A 452 33.54 -6.18 6.35
N ALA A 453 34.71 -6.41 6.90
CA ALA A 453 35.73 -5.36 6.96
C ALA A 453 36.30 -5.05 5.56
N PRO A 454 36.59 -3.76 5.29
CA PRO A 454 37.23 -3.38 4.03
C PRO A 454 38.57 -4.07 3.81
N ALA A 455 38.92 -4.31 2.53
CA ALA A 455 40.18 -4.95 2.12
C ALA A 455 41.45 -4.13 2.44
N GLY A 456 41.31 -2.92 3.01
CA GLY A 456 42.43 -2.03 3.40
C GLY A 456 42.92 -1.11 2.29
N ARG A 457 42.40 -1.27 1.06
CA ARG A 457 42.65 -0.40 -0.10
C ARG A 457 41.34 0.10 -0.68
N THR A 458 41.30 1.34 -1.13
CA THR A 458 40.12 1.92 -1.79
C THR A 458 39.90 1.28 -3.17
N PHE A 459 38.66 1.32 -3.67
CA PHE A 459 38.36 0.92 -5.03
C PHE A 459 39.22 1.67 -6.06
N ARG A 460 39.46 2.97 -5.85
CA ARG A 460 40.30 3.79 -6.74
C ARG A 460 41.75 3.27 -6.79
N GLU A 461 42.32 2.90 -5.65
CA GLU A 461 43.67 2.32 -5.58
C GLU A 461 43.74 0.95 -6.25
N LEU A 462 42.73 0.10 -6.04
CA LEU A 462 42.65 -1.21 -6.68
C LEU A 462 42.42 -1.08 -8.19
N TYR A 463 41.59 -0.14 -8.63
CA TYR A 463 41.32 0.11 -10.03
C TYR A 463 42.58 0.66 -10.75
N ALA A 464 43.29 1.62 -10.18
CA ALA A 464 44.53 2.13 -10.70
C ALA A 464 45.60 1.04 -10.82
N ALA A 465 45.77 0.21 -9.79
CA ALA A 465 46.68 -0.93 -9.84
C ALA A 465 46.32 -1.92 -10.93
N ARG A 466 45.03 -2.23 -11.13
CA ARG A 466 44.57 -3.11 -12.22
C ARG A 466 44.77 -2.49 -13.60
N ALA A 467 44.57 -1.19 -13.76
CA ALA A 467 44.84 -0.50 -15.03
C ALA A 467 46.33 -0.51 -15.40
N GLN A 468 47.22 -0.38 -14.40
CA GLN A 468 48.68 -0.52 -14.61
C GLN A 468 49.12 -1.96 -14.85
N ALA A 469 48.45 -2.96 -14.28
CA ALA A 469 48.75 -4.38 -14.46
C ALA A 469 48.16 -4.98 -15.75
N ARG A 470 47.37 -4.27 -16.53
CA ARG A 470 47.00 -4.66 -17.89
C ARG A 470 48.10 -4.18 -18.85
N PRO A 471 49.06 -5.03 -19.27
CA PRO A 471 49.95 -4.66 -20.31
C PRO A 471 49.17 -4.47 -21.61
N VAL A 472 49.55 -3.48 -22.34
CA VAL A 472 49.15 -3.08 -23.67
C VAL A 472 48.96 -4.30 -24.60
N ALA A 473 47.78 -4.93 -24.52
CA ALA A 473 47.31 -5.91 -25.50
C ALA A 473 46.71 -5.22 -26.75
N ARG A 474 47.08 -3.94 -27.00
CA ARG A 474 46.60 -3.17 -28.14
C ARG A 474 47.59 -2.95 -29.25
N GLU A 475 48.88 -3.33 -29.10
CA GLU A 475 49.89 -3.18 -30.17
C GLU A 475 50.11 -4.45 -31.01
N ALA A 476 49.58 -5.61 -30.62
CA ALA A 476 49.77 -6.83 -31.43
C ALA A 476 48.68 -7.04 -32.49
N ALA A 477 47.64 -6.23 -32.57
CA ALA A 477 46.58 -6.35 -33.59
C ALA A 477 46.70 -5.38 -34.76
N GLY A 478 47.76 -4.59 -34.80
CA GLY A 478 48.02 -3.56 -35.84
C GLY A 478 49.16 -3.84 -36.80
N ALA A 479 49.86 -4.99 -36.68
CA ALA A 479 51.04 -5.30 -37.49
C ALA A 479 50.84 -6.49 -38.46
N SER A 480 49.57 -6.80 -38.82
CA SER A 480 49.29 -7.74 -39.94
C SER A 480 48.12 -7.20 -40.75
N ARG A 481 48.43 -6.21 -41.56
CA ARG A 481 47.76 -5.93 -42.84
C ARG A 481 48.78 -5.27 -43.78
#